data_bea63b322a656478440b3146f65dbbd8
#
_entry.id   bea63b322a656478440b3146f65dbbd8
#
_cell.length_a   1.000
_cell.length_b   1.000
_cell.length_c   1.000
_cell.angle_alpha   90.00
_cell.angle_beta   90.00
_cell.angle_gamma   90.00
#
_symmetry.space_group_name_H-M   'P 1'
#
loop_
_entity.id
_entity.type
_entity.pdbx_description
1 polymer ?
#
loop_
_entity_poly.entity_id
_entity_poly.type
_entity_poly.pdbx_seq_one_letter_code
_entity_poly.pdbx_strand_id
1 'polypeptide(L)'
;LSTQAMDIQTYNAAFGTTNNPWDATKTAGGSSGGSAVAMSAGLSALEAGSDLGGSIRIPSSFCGVFGHRPSFGIVPTRGHVPGPPGTLAAPDLETAGPIARSADDLDLAMRLLAGPDDAHGVAWRLVLPPPRRKGLSEYRLAAWIDDPAAPVDAALRERLEAVIEELRAAGAEVDTEARPGFTLADNARLFMRVLYGSMAAGLPEGQFEKIRARAAALPPEDDSFRARLARDTAQTHRDFDLAREARERRRAQWAELFTRYDALLCPAFPTPAFPHDPSPDFARRALAVNGEPQPYLGTLLGWPALSGLSSLPGTAAPVGFTRDGLPAGIQVVGPFLEDRTAIHVAKLVADVSGGYVRPPGVD
;
A
#
# COMPACT_ATOMS: atom_id res chain seq x y z
N LEU A 1 -6.06 14.22 4.57
CA LEU A 1 -6.59 12.85 4.73
C LEU A 1 -8.01 12.79 4.22
N SER A 2 -8.43 11.64 3.66
CA SER A 2 -9.84 11.36 3.40
C SER A 2 -10.61 11.29 4.72
N THR A 3 -11.93 11.50 4.64
CA THR A 3 -12.81 11.35 5.81
C THR A 3 -12.62 9.96 6.42
N GLN A 4 -12.24 9.90 7.69
CA GLN A 4 -11.95 8.66 8.44
C GLN A 4 -10.85 7.76 7.82
N ALA A 5 -10.01 8.30 6.92
CA ALA A 5 -8.95 7.56 6.23
C ALA A 5 -9.42 6.31 5.45
N MET A 6 -10.69 6.25 5.03
CA MET A 6 -11.32 5.06 4.45
C MET A 6 -11.45 5.07 2.92
N ASP A 7 -10.87 6.06 2.23
CA ASP A 7 -10.95 6.16 0.76
C ASP A 7 -9.56 6.18 0.10
N ILE A 8 -9.48 5.67 -1.11
CA ILE A 8 -8.29 5.80 -1.99
C ILE A 8 -8.25 7.13 -2.73
N GLN A 9 -9.12 8.05 -2.41
CA GLN A 9 -9.12 9.46 -2.79
C GLN A 9 -9.05 10.33 -1.53
N THR A 10 -8.57 11.56 -1.66
CA THR A 10 -8.43 12.48 -0.52
C THR A 10 -9.37 13.66 -0.66
N TYR A 11 -10.38 13.71 0.19
CA TYR A 11 -11.33 14.82 0.33
C TYR A 11 -11.94 14.80 1.74
N ASN A 12 -12.39 15.94 2.22
CA ASN A 12 -13.17 16.06 3.44
C ASN A 12 -14.02 17.35 3.45
N ALA A 13 -14.98 17.43 4.38
CA ALA A 13 -15.91 18.54 4.45
C ALA A 13 -15.25 19.87 4.88
N ALA A 14 -14.11 19.82 5.58
CA ALA A 14 -13.44 21.01 6.07
C ALA A 14 -12.56 21.69 5.02
N PHE A 15 -11.89 20.91 4.16
CA PHE A 15 -10.88 21.42 3.23
C PHE A 15 -11.20 21.09 1.77
N GLY A 16 -12.31 20.41 1.49
CA GLY A 16 -12.66 20.00 0.13
C GLY A 16 -11.83 18.85 -0.40
N THR A 17 -11.61 18.84 -1.72
CA THR A 17 -10.88 17.78 -2.44
C THR A 17 -9.43 18.17 -2.64
N THR A 18 -8.52 17.25 -2.36
CA THR A 18 -7.09 17.39 -2.68
C THR A 18 -6.84 16.91 -4.11
N ASN A 19 -6.46 17.82 -4.97
CA ASN A 19 -6.15 17.54 -6.37
C ASN A 19 -4.73 17.01 -6.55
N ASN A 20 -4.52 16.23 -7.61
CA ASN A 20 -3.19 15.77 -7.97
C ASN A 20 -2.37 16.96 -8.52
N PRO A 21 -1.11 17.16 -8.09
CA PRO A 21 -0.30 18.29 -8.54
C PRO A 21 0.17 18.19 -10.01
N TRP A 22 0.03 17.01 -10.63
CA TRP A 22 0.35 16.79 -12.04
C TRP A 22 -0.84 17.03 -12.97
N ASP A 23 -2.05 16.78 -12.49
CA ASP A 23 -3.32 16.99 -13.19
C ASP A 23 -4.44 17.21 -12.16
N ALA A 24 -4.90 18.45 -12.03
CA ALA A 24 -5.91 18.83 -11.06
C ALA A 24 -7.28 18.13 -11.24
N THR A 25 -7.53 17.50 -12.39
CA THR A 25 -8.75 16.73 -12.66
C THR A 25 -8.68 15.31 -12.09
N LYS A 26 -7.51 14.90 -11.60
CA LYS A 26 -7.21 13.57 -11.07
C LYS A 26 -7.07 13.58 -9.55
N THR A 27 -7.32 12.42 -8.96
CA THR A 27 -7.11 12.21 -7.53
C THR A 27 -5.62 12.22 -7.18
N ALA A 28 -5.29 12.77 -6.01
CA ALA A 28 -3.96 12.63 -5.40
C ALA A 28 -3.71 11.23 -4.82
N GLY A 29 -4.69 10.34 -4.91
CA GLY A 29 -4.69 9.09 -4.14
C GLY A 29 -5.13 9.31 -2.70
N GLY A 30 -5.18 8.24 -1.94
CA GLY A 30 -5.62 8.26 -0.54
C GLY A 30 -5.19 7.02 0.24
N SER A 31 -5.31 7.14 1.55
CA SER A 31 -5.89 8.23 2.34
C SER A 31 -4.88 9.35 2.67
N SER A 32 -3.54 9.15 2.54
CA SER A 32 -2.49 10.14 2.83
C SER A 32 -2.20 11.09 1.66
N GLY A 33 -3.19 11.37 0.78
CA GLY A 33 -2.98 12.18 -0.42
C GLY A 33 -2.57 13.63 -0.13
N GLY A 34 -3.02 14.22 0.98
CA GLY A 34 -2.57 15.55 1.38
C GLY A 34 -1.06 15.60 1.67
N SER A 35 -0.55 14.62 2.40
CA SER A 35 0.89 14.48 2.67
C SER A 35 1.69 14.24 1.37
N ALA A 36 1.19 13.37 0.48
CA ALA A 36 1.85 13.11 -0.79
C ALA A 36 1.89 14.36 -1.69
N VAL A 37 0.81 15.16 -1.73
CA VAL A 37 0.78 16.44 -2.46
C VAL A 37 1.73 17.45 -1.82
N ALA A 38 1.73 17.59 -0.50
CA ALA A 38 2.64 18.51 0.20
C ALA A 38 4.11 18.18 -0.11
N MET A 39 4.46 16.89 -0.15
CA MET A 39 5.80 16.45 -0.55
C MET A 39 6.09 16.72 -2.02
N SER A 40 5.17 16.34 -2.90
CA SER A 40 5.33 16.53 -4.35
C SER A 40 5.47 17.99 -4.74
N ALA A 41 4.67 18.87 -4.11
CA ALA A 41 4.70 20.31 -4.34
C ALA A 41 5.81 21.05 -3.57
N GLY A 42 6.60 20.37 -2.74
CA GLY A 42 7.68 21.01 -1.98
C GLY A 42 7.22 21.85 -0.79
N LEU A 43 5.97 21.68 -0.34
CA LEU A 43 5.39 22.45 0.78
C LEU A 43 5.89 21.97 2.15
N SER A 44 6.45 20.78 2.22
CA SER A 44 6.99 20.19 3.43
C SER A 44 8.33 19.50 3.14
N ALA A 45 9.20 19.41 4.15
CA ALA A 45 10.48 18.71 4.04
C ALA A 45 10.33 17.19 4.23
N LEU A 46 9.38 16.76 5.06
CA LEU A 46 9.08 15.38 5.39
C LEU A 46 7.63 15.28 5.84
N GLU A 47 6.95 14.22 5.45
CA GLU A 47 5.58 13.94 5.85
C GLU A 47 5.45 12.55 6.46
N ALA A 48 4.38 12.37 7.22
CA ALA A 48 3.95 11.07 7.72
C ALA A 48 2.56 10.74 7.20
N GLY A 49 2.32 9.46 6.98
CA GLY A 49 1.03 8.90 6.61
C GLY A 49 0.73 7.62 7.37
N SER A 50 -0.40 7.01 7.10
CA SER A 50 -0.72 5.66 7.55
C SER A 50 -1.13 4.78 6.39
N ASP A 51 -0.92 3.48 6.54
CA ASP A 51 -1.17 2.50 5.47
C ASP A 51 -1.80 1.23 6.06
N LEU A 52 -3.08 1.07 5.81
CA LEU A 52 -3.83 -0.15 6.09
C LEU A 52 -3.99 -0.97 4.80
N GLY A 53 -4.36 -0.32 3.71
CA GLY A 53 -4.63 -0.92 2.40
C GLY A 53 -3.92 -0.24 1.23
N GLY A 54 -2.76 0.41 1.46
CA GLY A 54 -2.03 1.15 0.44
C GLY A 54 -2.00 2.67 0.63
N SER A 55 -2.52 3.15 1.75
CA SER A 55 -2.77 4.59 1.95
C SER A 55 -1.53 5.50 2.05
N ILE A 56 -0.32 4.95 2.15
CA ILE A 56 0.96 5.66 1.90
C ILE A 56 1.37 5.45 0.45
N ARG A 57 1.39 4.22 0.00
CA ARG A 57 2.01 3.79 -1.28
C ARG A 57 1.23 4.28 -2.50
N ILE A 58 -0.11 4.23 -2.45
CA ILE A 58 -0.98 4.70 -3.54
C ILE A 58 -0.78 6.20 -3.80
N PRO A 59 -0.99 7.11 -2.82
CA PRO A 59 -0.80 8.53 -3.07
C PRO A 59 0.66 8.87 -3.38
N SER A 60 1.65 8.19 -2.83
CA SER A 60 3.05 8.40 -3.22
C SER A 60 3.30 8.07 -4.69
N SER A 61 2.75 6.96 -5.19
CA SER A 61 2.81 6.58 -6.59
C SER A 61 2.11 7.62 -7.49
N PHE A 62 0.92 8.09 -7.11
CA PHE A 62 0.13 9.04 -7.90
C PHE A 62 0.72 10.44 -7.94
N CYS A 63 1.43 10.83 -6.90
CA CYS A 63 2.06 12.16 -6.80
C CYS A 63 3.55 12.16 -7.19
N GLY A 64 4.13 11.01 -7.56
CA GLY A 64 5.51 10.90 -7.99
C GLY A 64 6.54 11.12 -6.87
N VAL A 65 6.24 10.66 -5.65
CA VAL A 65 7.11 10.73 -4.47
C VAL A 65 7.39 9.35 -3.89
N PHE A 66 8.35 9.28 -2.97
CA PHE A 66 8.60 8.05 -2.21
C PHE A 66 7.65 7.94 -1.03
N GLY A 67 7.21 6.72 -0.72
CA GLY A 67 6.44 6.45 0.48
C GLY A 67 6.74 5.06 1.01
N HIS A 68 6.96 4.96 2.32
CA HIS A 68 7.32 3.69 2.94
C HIS A 68 6.26 3.24 3.95
N ARG A 69 5.68 2.08 3.67
CA ARG A 69 4.90 1.32 4.63
C ARG A 69 5.85 0.43 5.43
N PRO A 70 6.08 0.71 6.73
CA PRO A 70 6.99 -0.10 7.53
C PRO A 70 6.49 -1.53 7.76
N SER A 71 7.39 -2.41 8.16
CA SER A 71 7.05 -3.67 8.82
C SER A 71 6.06 -3.42 9.95
N PHE A 72 5.02 -4.25 10.06
CA PHE A 72 3.98 -4.06 11.08
C PHE A 72 4.58 -4.13 12.50
N GLY A 73 4.17 -3.16 13.33
CA GLY A 73 4.50 -3.12 14.75
C GLY A 73 5.81 -2.42 15.12
N ILE A 74 6.58 -1.90 14.15
CA ILE A 74 7.84 -1.21 14.45
C ILE A 74 7.71 0.31 14.59
N VAL A 75 6.61 0.89 14.15
CA VAL A 75 6.27 2.31 14.38
C VAL A 75 5.01 2.35 15.25
N PRO A 76 5.06 2.98 16.43
CA PRO A 76 3.90 3.09 17.31
C PRO A 76 2.76 3.87 16.65
N THR A 77 1.53 3.34 16.73
CA THR A 77 0.33 3.97 16.16
C THR A 77 -0.64 4.47 17.22
N ARG A 78 -0.28 4.44 18.50
CA ARG A 78 -1.12 4.96 19.59
C ARG A 78 -1.43 6.44 19.37
N GLY A 79 -2.72 6.78 19.42
CA GLY A 79 -3.20 8.14 19.19
C GLY A 79 -3.37 8.50 17.72
N HIS A 80 -3.02 7.62 16.81
CA HIS A 80 -3.38 7.75 15.39
C HIS A 80 -4.87 7.41 15.23
N VAL A 81 -5.58 8.21 14.45
CA VAL A 81 -6.95 7.91 14.02
C VAL A 81 -6.91 6.98 12.78
N PRO A 82 -7.92 6.19 12.50
CA PRO A 82 -9.31 6.36 12.92
C PRO A 82 -9.73 5.37 14.01
N GLY A 83 -10.35 5.88 15.02
CA GLY A 83 -11.06 5.12 16.04
C GLY A 83 -12.00 6.02 16.81
N PRO A 84 -12.99 5.51 17.53
CA PRO A 84 -13.76 6.32 18.49
C PRO A 84 -12.83 7.08 19.42
N PRO A 85 -13.20 8.27 19.89
CA PRO A 85 -12.39 9.04 20.86
C PRO A 85 -11.99 8.16 22.05
N GLY A 86 -10.68 8.14 22.38
CA GLY A 86 -10.14 7.34 23.48
C GLY A 86 -9.69 5.93 23.08
N THR A 87 -9.72 5.55 21.80
CA THR A 87 -9.16 4.28 21.30
C THR A 87 -7.66 4.22 21.59
N LEU A 88 -7.23 3.13 22.21
CA LEU A 88 -5.82 2.86 22.57
C LEU A 88 -5.22 1.68 21.80
N ALA A 89 -6.07 0.72 21.36
CA ALA A 89 -5.61 -0.44 20.62
C ALA A 89 -5.26 -0.05 19.17
N ALA A 90 -4.07 -0.45 18.71
CA ALA A 90 -3.72 -0.32 17.30
C ALA A 90 -4.56 -1.31 16.47
N PRO A 91 -5.17 -0.89 15.37
CA PRO A 91 -5.82 -1.80 14.42
C PRO A 91 -4.81 -2.79 13.83
N ASP A 92 -5.24 -4.02 13.58
CA ASP A 92 -4.42 -4.99 12.83
C ASP A 92 -4.16 -4.46 11.40
N LEU A 93 -3.02 -4.80 10.80
CA LEU A 93 -2.53 -4.37 9.49
C LEU A 93 -2.09 -2.91 9.38
N GLU A 94 -2.57 -2.01 10.22
CA GLU A 94 -2.25 -0.57 10.11
C GLU A 94 -0.81 -0.28 10.51
N THR A 95 -0.13 0.52 9.68
CA THR A 95 1.20 1.06 9.99
C THR A 95 1.21 2.57 9.74
N ALA A 96 1.96 3.31 10.56
CA ALA A 96 2.35 4.69 10.24
C ALA A 96 3.74 4.68 9.61
N GLY A 97 3.98 5.56 8.64
CA GLY A 97 5.27 5.60 7.95
C GLY A 97 5.51 6.90 7.18
N PRO A 98 6.74 7.13 6.71
CA PRO A 98 7.14 8.37 6.07
C PRO A 98 6.76 8.45 4.59
N ILE A 99 6.60 9.71 4.13
CA ILE A 99 6.51 10.10 2.72
C ILE A 99 7.57 11.17 2.49
N ALA A 100 8.38 11.04 1.44
CA ALA A 100 9.53 11.91 1.18
C ALA A 100 9.80 12.07 -0.33
N ARG A 101 10.68 13.01 -0.68
CA ARG A 101 11.17 13.20 -2.07
C ARG A 101 12.37 12.32 -2.40
N SER A 102 13.01 11.72 -1.41
CA SER A 102 14.13 10.80 -1.61
C SER A 102 14.00 9.57 -0.71
N ALA A 103 14.63 8.46 -1.13
CA ALA A 103 14.72 7.27 -0.30
C ALA A 103 15.65 7.47 0.90
N ASP A 104 16.66 8.35 0.78
CA ASP A 104 17.54 8.69 1.90
C ASP A 104 16.78 9.41 3.02
N ASP A 105 15.82 10.28 2.68
CA ASP A 105 14.92 10.91 3.65
C ASP A 105 13.95 9.90 4.27
N LEU A 106 13.50 8.87 3.53
CA LEU A 106 12.74 7.78 4.12
C LEU A 106 13.57 6.99 5.16
N ASP A 107 14.82 6.65 4.86
CA ASP A 107 15.72 5.96 5.81
C ASP A 107 16.00 6.83 7.05
N LEU A 108 16.19 8.14 6.85
CA LEU A 108 16.32 9.10 7.95
C LEU A 108 15.07 9.13 8.83
N ALA A 109 13.89 9.24 8.21
CA ALA A 109 12.62 9.26 8.93
C ALA A 109 12.38 7.96 9.69
N MET A 110 12.68 6.82 9.08
CA MET A 110 12.54 5.53 9.76
C MET A 110 13.43 5.41 11.01
N ARG A 111 14.63 5.99 10.99
CA ARG A 111 15.48 6.05 12.19
C ARG A 111 14.91 6.90 13.33
N LEU A 112 14.00 7.83 13.01
CA LEU A 112 13.33 8.68 14.00
C LEU A 112 12.00 8.10 14.47
N LEU A 113 11.25 7.45 13.58
CA LEU A 113 9.89 6.98 13.82
C LEU A 113 9.85 5.55 14.37
N ALA A 114 10.79 4.68 13.94
CA ALA A 114 10.76 3.26 14.27
C ALA A 114 11.37 3.01 15.65
N GLY A 115 10.63 2.30 16.47
CA GLY A 115 11.03 1.93 17.83
C GLY A 115 9.83 1.47 18.65
N PRO A 116 10.07 1.05 19.88
CA PRO A 116 8.99 0.75 20.81
C PRO A 116 8.28 2.01 21.28
N ASP A 117 7.01 1.88 21.65
CA ASP A 117 6.33 2.91 22.44
C ASP A 117 6.91 3.01 23.86
N ASP A 118 6.45 3.98 24.67
CA ASP A 118 6.97 4.21 26.01
C ASP A 118 6.90 2.97 26.91
N ALA A 119 5.83 2.18 26.78
CA ALA A 119 5.64 0.98 27.59
C ALA A 119 6.63 -0.14 27.21
N HIS A 120 6.79 -0.39 25.92
CA HIS A 120 7.72 -1.40 25.42
C HIS A 120 9.18 -0.93 25.49
N GLY A 121 9.41 0.39 25.40
CA GLY A 121 10.73 1.03 25.48
C GLY A 121 11.48 0.82 26.80
N VAL A 122 10.81 0.37 27.84
CA VAL A 122 11.43 -0.05 29.10
C VAL A 122 12.39 -1.22 28.88
N ALA A 123 12.04 -2.17 28.03
CA ALA A 123 12.80 -3.41 27.84
C ALA A 123 13.29 -3.62 26.39
N TRP A 124 12.63 -3.02 25.40
CA TRP A 124 12.93 -3.27 23.98
C TRP A 124 13.77 -2.18 23.37
N ARG A 125 14.60 -2.60 22.40
CA ARG A 125 15.28 -1.72 21.47
C ARG A 125 15.12 -2.28 20.08
N LEU A 126 14.71 -1.45 19.12
CA LEU A 126 14.66 -1.83 17.72
C LEU A 126 16.01 -1.57 17.06
N VAL A 127 16.57 -2.59 16.42
CA VAL A 127 17.77 -2.48 15.60
C VAL A 127 17.44 -3.05 14.22
N LEU A 128 17.10 -2.19 13.27
CA LEU A 128 16.89 -2.61 11.90
C LEU A 128 18.23 -2.96 11.23
N PRO A 129 18.32 -4.10 10.53
CA PRO A 129 19.54 -4.46 9.82
C PRO A 129 19.86 -3.45 8.71
N PRO A 130 21.13 -3.31 8.31
CA PRO A 130 21.49 -2.56 7.13
C PRO A 130 20.91 -3.23 5.88
N PRO A 131 20.88 -2.51 4.72
CA PRO A 131 20.50 -3.11 3.45
C PRO A 131 21.32 -4.37 3.15
N ARG A 132 20.68 -5.39 2.54
CA ARG A 132 21.34 -6.67 2.22
C ARG A 132 22.55 -6.52 1.31
N ARG A 133 22.50 -5.57 0.37
CA ARG A 133 23.55 -5.32 -0.64
C ARG A 133 23.87 -3.83 -0.72
N LYS A 134 24.98 -3.51 -1.38
CA LYS A 134 25.45 -2.14 -1.55
C LYS A 134 25.09 -1.54 -2.90
N GLY A 135 25.22 -2.32 -3.97
CA GLY A 135 24.99 -1.90 -5.34
C GLY A 135 23.89 -2.69 -6.03
N LEU A 136 23.28 -2.11 -7.08
CA LEU A 136 22.18 -2.71 -7.81
C LEU A 136 22.53 -4.08 -8.40
N SER A 137 23.72 -4.24 -8.95
CA SER A 137 24.19 -5.48 -9.55
C SER A 137 24.43 -6.63 -8.56
N GLU A 138 24.40 -6.35 -7.25
CA GLU A 138 24.49 -7.36 -6.22
C GLU A 138 23.12 -7.91 -5.80
N TYR A 139 22.03 -7.20 -6.18
CA TYR A 139 20.66 -7.58 -5.82
C TYR A 139 20.08 -8.62 -6.79
N ARG A 140 19.40 -9.59 -6.20
CA ARG A 140 18.53 -10.53 -6.91
C ARG A 140 17.08 -10.13 -6.65
N LEU A 141 16.40 -9.66 -7.68
CA LEU A 141 15.06 -9.12 -7.59
C LEU A 141 14.05 -10.07 -8.23
N ALA A 142 12.91 -10.29 -7.57
CA ALA A 142 11.73 -10.85 -8.21
C ALA A 142 10.88 -9.70 -8.76
N ALA A 143 10.16 -9.90 -9.86
CA ALA A 143 9.22 -8.93 -10.40
C ALA A 143 7.88 -9.61 -10.75
N TRP A 144 6.78 -9.04 -10.24
CA TRP A 144 5.42 -9.47 -10.51
C TRP A 144 4.58 -8.24 -10.87
N ILE A 145 4.50 -7.92 -12.16
CA ILE A 145 3.97 -6.63 -12.63
C ILE A 145 2.62 -6.71 -13.34
N ASP A 146 2.11 -7.91 -13.58
CA ASP A 146 0.76 -8.14 -14.13
C ASP A 146 0.20 -9.48 -13.62
N ASP A 147 -1.12 -9.54 -13.41
CA ASP A 147 -1.82 -10.75 -13.00
C ASP A 147 -3.30 -10.66 -13.41
N PRO A 148 -3.89 -11.72 -13.97
CA PRO A 148 -5.31 -11.73 -14.37
C PRO A 148 -6.29 -11.42 -13.23
N ALA A 149 -5.92 -11.71 -11.97
CA ALA A 149 -6.75 -11.42 -10.79
C ALA A 149 -6.73 -9.94 -10.38
N ALA A 150 -5.75 -9.16 -10.86
CA ALA A 150 -5.64 -7.73 -10.65
C ALA A 150 -4.94 -7.08 -11.85
N PRO A 151 -5.63 -6.97 -13.00
CA PRO A 151 -5.04 -6.47 -14.23
C PRO A 151 -4.52 -5.04 -14.04
N VAL A 152 -3.39 -4.74 -14.68
CA VAL A 152 -2.74 -3.44 -14.61
C VAL A 152 -3.07 -2.62 -15.86
N ASP A 153 -3.29 -1.32 -15.68
CA ASP A 153 -3.48 -0.38 -16.78
C ASP A 153 -2.32 -0.46 -17.78
N ALA A 154 -2.63 -0.47 -19.07
CA ALA A 154 -1.65 -0.74 -20.12
C ALA A 154 -0.51 0.28 -20.15
N ALA A 155 -0.80 1.58 -19.91
CA ALA A 155 0.22 2.62 -19.89
C ALA A 155 1.13 2.52 -18.66
N LEU A 156 0.59 2.12 -17.52
CA LEU A 156 1.39 1.84 -16.34
C LEU A 156 2.23 0.58 -16.53
N ARG A 157 1.65 -0.50 -17.04
CA ARG A 157 2.36 -1.76 -17.29
C ARG A 157 3.51 -1.57 -18.25
N GLU A 158 3.31 -0.87 -19.37
CA GLU A 158 4.36 -0.53 -20.33
C GLU A 158 5.55 0.19 -19.65
N ARG A 159 5.27 1.15 -18.74
CA ARG A 159 6.35 1.82 -17.99
C ARG A 159 7.05 0.87 -17.03
N LEU A 160 6.32 0.01 -16.32
CA LEU A 160 6.92 -0.95 -15.39
C LEU A 160 7.76 -2.02 -16.10
N GLU A 161 7.34 -2.48 -17.29
CA GLU A 161 8.13 -3.38 -18.15
C GLU A 161 9.45 -2.70 -18.56
N ALA A 162 9.39 -1.42 -18.97
CA ALA A 162 10.59 -0.64 -19.26
C ALA A 162 11.52 -0.52 -18.05
N VAL A 163 10.99 -0.30 -16.85
CA VAL A 163 11.79 -0.27 -15.61
C VAL A 163 12.54 -1.59 -15.40
N ILE A 164 11.89 -2.73 -15.63
CA ILE A 164 12.56 -4.04 -15.51
C ILE A 164 13.75 -4.14 -16.48
N GLU A 165 13.58 -3.71 -17.72
CA GLU A 165 14.66 -3.73 -18.71
C GLU A 165 15.78 -2.72 -18.37
N GLU A 166 15.45 -1.53 -17.87
CA GLU A 166 16.42 -0.54 -17.38
C GLU A 166 17.26 -1.11 -16.22
N LEU A 167 16.63 -1.82 -15.27
CA LEU A 167 17.32 -2.48 -14.15
C LEU A 167 18.26 -3.60 -14.63
N ARG A 168 17.81 -4.42 -15.59
CA ARG A 168 18.65 -5.44 -16.20
C ARG A 168 19.85 -4.84 -16.93
N ALA A 169 19.63 -3.78 -17.69
CA ALA A 169 20.69 -3.03 -18.37
C ALA A 169 21.70 -2.40 -17.40
N ALA A 170 21.23 -2.01 -16.19
CA ALA A 170 22.08 -1.51 -15.10
C ALA A 170 22.76 -2.63 -14.28
N GLY A 171 22.57 -3.89 -14.68
CA GLY A 171 23.26 -5.06 -14.11
C GLY A 171 22.52 -5.80 -13.01
N ALA A 172 21.26 -5.48 -12.72
CA ALA A 172 20.47 -6.24 -11.76
C ALA A 172 20.03 -7.60 -12.32
N GLU A 173 20.02 -8.64 -11.48
CA GLU A 173 19.34 -9.91 -11.78
C GLU A 173 17.85 -9.73 -11.46
N VAL A 174 16.97 -9.78 -12.48
CA VAL A 174 15.52 -9.62 -12.31
C VAL A 174 14.78 -10.81 -12.90
N ASP A 175 14.12 -11.59 -12.02
CA ASP A 175 13.31 -12.76 -12.37
C ASP A 175 11.82 -12.38 -12.40
N THR A 176 11.21 -12.41 -13.57
CA THR A 176 9.78 -12.08 -13.78
C THR A 176 8.84 -13.25 -13.55
N GLU A 177 9.36 -14.47 -13.37
CA GLU A 177 8.57 -15.68 -13.12
C GLU A 177 8.48 -16.05 -11.62
N ALA A 178 9.33 -15.45 -10.79
CA ALA A 178 9.35 -15.74 -9.36
C ALA A 178 8.04 -15.32 -8.68
N ARG A 179 7.49 -16.24 -7.88
CA ARG A 179 6.24 -16.03 -7.12
C ARG A 179 6.40 -16.58 -5.70
N PRO A 180 5.71 -16.02 -4.70
CA PRO A 180 5.83 -16.43 -3.30
C PRO A 180 5.03 -17.70 -2.94
N GLY A 181 4.69 -18.55 -3.93
CA GLY A 181 4.02 -19.83 -3.69
C GLY A 181 2.52 -19.73 -3.38
N PHE A 182 1.89 -18.59 -3.72
CA PHE A 182 0.44 -18.39 -3.66
C PHE A 182 -0.04 -17.56 -4.86
N THR A 183 -1.34 -17.57 -5.14
CA THR A 183 -1.94 -16.74 -6.19
C THR A 183 -2.31 -15.35 -5.62
N LEU A 184 -2.33 -14.34 -6.49
CA LEU A 184 -2.77 -13.00 -6.10
C LEU A 184 -4.25 -13.01 -5.64
N ALA A 185 -5.08 -13.83 -6.28
CA ALA A 185 -6.48 -14.01 -5.90
C ALA A 185 -6.65 -14.56 -4.47
N ASP A 186 -5.88 -15.60 -4.09
CA ASP A 186 -5.91 -16.14 -2.74
C ASP A 186 -5.43 -15.14 -1.69
N ASN A 187 -4.39 -14.37 -2.05
CA ASN A 187 -3.88 -13.30 -1.19
C ASN A 187 -4.93 -12.21 -0.98
N ALA A 188 -5.58 -11.76 -2.05
CA ALA A 188 -6.64 -10.77 -2.04
C ALA A 188 -7.84 -11.23 -1.18
N ARG A 189 -8.23 -12.49 -1.33
CA ARG A 189 -9.33 -13.08 -0.54
C ARG A 189 -9.01 -13.11 0.95
N LEU A 190 -7.82 -13.52 1.33
CA LEU A 190 -7.39 -13.54 2.72
C LEU A 190 -7.22 -12.14 3.30
N PHE A 191 -6.68 -11.21 2.50
CA PHE A 191 -6.55 -9.81 2.91
C PHE A 191 -7.91 -9.18 3.23
N MET A 192 -8.90 -9.42 2.38
CA MET A 192 -10.29 -8.96 2.61
C MET A 192 -10.81 -9.41 3.98
N ARG A 193 -10.64 -10.70 4.33
CA ARG A 193 -11.08 -11.24 5.62
C ARG A 193 -10.41 -10.56 6.81
N VAL A 194 -9.08 -10.41 6.76
CA VAL A 194 -8.33 -9.77 7.84
C VAL A 194 -8.64 -8.29 7.94
N LEU A 195 -8.71 -7.59 6.80
CA LEU A 195 -8.99 -6.15 6.73
C LEU A 195 -10.36 -5.81 7.33
N TYR A 196 -11.42 -6.42 6.81
CA TYR A 196 -12.78 -6.08 7.24
C TYR A 196 -13.10 -6.60 8.64
N GLY A 197 -12.52 -7.71 9.06
CA GLY A 197 -12.59 -8.16 10.45
C GLY A 197 -11.92 -7.19 11.42
N SER A 198 -10.74 -6.68 11.05
CA SER A 198 -10.02 -5.67 11.85
C SER A 198 -10.78 -4.34 11.94
N MET A 199 -11.41 -3.91 10.84
CA MET A 199 -12.17 -2.65 10.80
C MET A 199 -13.52 -2.71 11.52
N ALA A 200 -14.07 -3.90 11.75
CA ALA A 200 -15.41 -4.08 12.33
C ALA A 200 -15.58 -3.39 13.70
N ALA A 201 -14.54 -3.42 14.53
CA ALA A 201 -14.57 -2.79 15.85
C ALA A 201 -14.69 -1.25 15.82
N GLY A 202 -14.31 -0.61 14.72
CA GLY A 202 -14.44 0.84 14.52
C GLY A 202 -15.82 1.29 14.03
N LEU A 203 -16.71 0.35 13.69
CA LEU A 203 -18.05 0.68 13.18
C LEU A 203 -19.00 1.08 14.33
N PRO A 204 -19.87 2.09 14.11
CA PRO A 204 -20.97 2.35 15.03
C PRO A 204 -21.87 1.11 15.19
N GLU A 205 -22.33 0.82 16.41
CA GLU A 205 -23.12 -0.38 16.75
C GLU A 205 -24.28 -0.61 15.77
N GLY A 206 -25.10 0.41 15.53
CA GLY A 206 -26.26 0.28 14.61
C GLY A 206 -25.86 -0.01 13.16
N GLN A 207 -24.64 0.36 12.72
CA GLN A 207 -24.12 0.01 11.40
C GLN A 207 -23.63 -1.44 11.38
N PHE A 208 -22.91 -1.85 12.42
CA PHE A 208 -22.45 -3.23 12.54
C PHE A 208 -23.61 -4.22 12.58
N GLU A 209 -24.65 -3.96 13.37
CA GLU A 209 -25.85 -4.80 13.46
C GLU A 209 -26.58 -4.94 12.10
N LYS A 210 -26.66 -3.88 11.32
CA LYS A 210 -27.22 -3.95 9.95
C LYS A 210 -26.38 -4.84 9.02
N ILE A 211 -25.05 -4.76 9.12
CA ILE A 211 -24.15 -5.61 8.33
C ILE A 211 -24.28 -7.07 8.78
N ARG A 212 -24.35 -7.32 10.08
CA ARG A 212 -24.52 -8.66 10.67
C ARG A 212 -25.83 -9.31 10.24
N ALA A 213 -26.94 -8.59 10.34
CA ALA A 213 -28.25 -9.05 9.88
C ALA A 213 -28.26 -9.36 8.38
N ARG A 214 -27.63 -8.48 7.58
CA ARG A 214 -27.47 -8.71 6.15
C ARG A 214 -26.65 -9.96 5.86
N ALA A 215 -25.50 -10.13 6.51
CA ALA A 215 -24.64 -11.29 6.33
C ALA A 215 -25.35 -12.61 6.61
N ALA A 216 -26.18 -12.64 7.69
CA ALA A 216 -26.98 -13.80 8.07
C ALA A 216 -28.12 -14.11 7.05
N ALA A 217 -28.63 -13.12 6.35
CA ALA A 217 -29.70 -13.28 5.37
C ALA A 217 -29.20 -13.63 3.95
N LEU A 218 -27.91 -13.55 3.68
CA LEU A 218 -27.35 -13.83 2.34
C LEU A 218 -27.32 -15.34 2.08
N PRO A 219 -27.72 -15.79 0.88
CA PRO A 219 -27.55 -17.17 0.45
C PRO A 219 -26.08 -17.62 0.60
N PRO A 220 -25.80 -18.82 1.11
CA PRO A 220 -24.43 -19.32 1.28
C PRO A 220 -23.59 -19.29 -0.01
N GLU A 221 -24.23 -19.50 -1.15
CA GLU A 221 -23.65 -19.52 -2.48
C GLU A 221 -23.40 -18.13 -3.09
N ASP A 222 -23.91 -17.05 -2.49
CA ASP A 222 -23.63 -15.68 -2.96
C ASP A 222 -22.19 -15.32 -2.64
N ASP A 223 -21.34 -15.42 -3.66
CA ASP A 223 -19.90 -15.09 -3.59
C ASP A 223 -19.58 -13.71 -4.18
N SER A 224 -20.59 -12.83 -4.32
CA SER A 224 -20.38 -11.45 -4.75
C SER A 224 -19.46 -10.68 -3.78
N PHE A 225 -18.76 -9.66 -4.30
CA PHE A 225 -17.91 -8.80 -3.46
C PHE A 225 -18.68 -8.25 -2.24
N ARG A 226 -19.95 -7.84 -2.44
CA ARG A 226 -20.78 -7.30 -1.35
C ARG A 226 -21.17 -8.36 -0.31
N ALA A 227 -21.40 -9.59 -0.73
CA ALA A 227 -21.68 -10.69 0.18
C ALA A 227 -20.46 -11.06 1.01
N ARG A 228 -19.30 -11.16 0.37
CA ARG A 228 -18.00 -11.38 1.05
C ARG A 228 -17.72 -10.26 2.05
N LEU A 229 -17.87 -9.00 1.64
CA LEU A 229 -17.68 -7.84 2.52
C LEU A 229 -18.54 -7.94 3.79
N ALA A 230 -19.83 -8.25 3.64
CA ALA A 230 -20.73 -8.35 4.78
C ALA A 230 -20.33 -9.50 5.72
N ARG A 231 -20.01 -10.68 5.17
CA ARG A 231 -19.58 -11.85 5.96
C ARG A 231 -18.25 -11.63 6.66
N ASP A 232 -17.27 -11.04 5.96
CA ASP A 232 -15.94 -10.80 6.51
C ASP A 232 -15.97 -9.70 7.59
N THR A 233 -16.87 -8.72 7.48
CA THR A 233 -17.08 -7.72 8.55
C THR A 233 -17.77 -8.33 9.77
N ALA A 234 -18.74 -9.24 9.58
CA ALA A 234 -19.53 -9.86 10.64
C ALA A 234 -18.99 -11.22 11.07
N GLN A 235 -17.77 -11.59 10.70
CA GLN A 235 -17.17 -12.89 11.03
C GLN A 235 -17.02 -13.07 12.53
N THR A 236 -16.99 -14.32 12.98
CA THR A 236 -16.74 -14.63 14.38
C THR A 236 -15.27 -14.39 14.75
N HIS A 237 -14.99 -14.22 16.05
CA HIS A 237 -13.60 -14.16 16.54
C HIS A 237 -12.79 -15.40 16.12
N ARG A 238 -13.41 -16.58 16.17
CA ARG A 238 -12.77 -17.82 15.70
C ARG A 238 -12.37 -17.75 14.23
N ASP A 239 -13.25 -17.21 13.37
CA ASP A 239 -12.96 -17.09 11.93
C ASP A 239 -11.86 -16.07 11.65
N PHE A 240 -11.82 -14.99 12.44
CA PHE A 240 -10.77 -13.99 12.37
C PHE A 240 -9.41 -14.58 12.81
N ASP A 241 -9.35 -15.35 13.87
CA ASP A 241 -8.12 -16.02 14.31
C ASP A 241 -7.62 -17.06 13.30
N LEU A 242 -8.54 -17.80 12.66
CA LEU A 242 -8.17 -18.72 11.57
C LEU A 242 -7.60 -17.95 10.35
N ALA A 243 -8.13 -16.76 10.06
CA ALA A 243 -7.58 -15.90 9.00
C ALA A 243 -6.19 -15.37 9.39
N ARG A 244 -5.96 -15.01 10.65
CA ARG A 244 -4.64 -14.62 11.17
C ARG A 244 -3.63 -15.77 11.08
N GLU A 245 -4.02 -17.00 11.43
CA GLU A 245 -3.18 -18.19 11.25
C GLU A 245 -2.83 -18.43 9.77
N ALA A 246 -3.79 -18.25 8.86
CA ALA A 246 -3.53 -18.33 7.41
C ALA A 246 -2.56 -17.21 6.94
N ARG A 247 -2.62 -16.03 7.52
CA ARG A 247 -1.65 -14.94 7.28
C ARG A 247 -0.23 -15.33 7.67
N GLU A 248 -0.03 -16.00 8.82
CA GLU A 248 1.32 -16.44 9.22
C GLU A 248 1.90 -17.47 8.23
N ARG A 249 1.06 -18.32 7.64
CA ARG A 249 1.50 -19.21 6.54
C ARG A 249 1.91 -18.42 5.30
N ARG A 250 1.24 -17.31 4.97
CA ARG A 250 1.68 -16.40 3.89
C ARG A 250 3.04 -15.79 4.20
N ARG A 251 3.27 -15.38 5.46
CA ARG A 251 4.59 -14.88 5.88
C ARG A 251 5.69 -15.91 5.70
N ALA A 252 5.42 -17.19 6.01
CA ALA A 252 6.37 -18.27 5.76
C ALA A 252 6.68 -18.45 4.25
N GLN A 253 5.67 -18.36 3.39
CA GLN A 253 5.86 -18.42 1.93
C GLN A 253 6.69 -17.24 1.40
N TRP A 254 6.48 -16.03 1.94
CA TRP A 254 7.33 -14.88 1.65
C TRP A 254 8.77 -15.09 2.13
N ALA A 255 8.96 -15.60 3.35
CA ALA A 255 10.29 -15.90 3.87
C ALA A 255 11.04 -16.88 2.97
N GLU A 256 10.36 -17.89 2.43
CA GLU A 256 10.94 -18.82 1.45
C GLU A 256 11.36 -18.10 0.16
N LEU A 257 10.52 -17.21 -0.41
CA LEU A 257 10.91 -16.39 -1.57
C LEU A 257 12.19 -15.61 -1.27
N PHE A 258 12.25 -14.95 -0.12
CA PHE A 258 13.36 -14.10 0.28
C PHE A 258 14.64 -14.85 0.69
N THR A 259 14.65 -16.18 0.66
CA THR A 259 15.90 -16.96 0.67
C THR A 259 16.65 -16.87 -0.65
N ARG A 260 15.93 -16.63 -1.76
CA ARG A 260 16.47 -16.59 -3.11
C ARG A 260 16.56 -15.17 -3.69
N TYR A 261 15.66 -14.29 -3.28
CA TYR A 261 15.57 -12.91 -3.75
C TYR A 261 15.70 -11.93 -2.59
N ASP A 262 16.19 -10.73 -2.86
CA ASP A 262 16.38 -9.70 -1.85
C ASP A 262 15.13 -8.79 -1.71
N ALA A 263 14.35 -8.64 -2.78
CA ALA A 263 13.09 -7.91 -2.80
C ALA A 263 12.18 -8.40 -3.95
N LEU A 264 10.88 -8.05 -3.89
CA LEU A 264 9.94 -8.23 -5.00
C LEU A 264 9.44 -6.86 -5.46
N LEU A 265 9.48 -6.64 -6.78
CA LEU A 265 8.96 -5.46 -7.46
C LEU A 265 7.54 -5.75 -7.97
N CYS A 266 6.59 -4.84 -7.70
CA CYS A 266 5.22 -4.96 -8.20
C CYS A 266 4.56 -3.57 -8.34
N PRO A 267 3.40 -3.45 -9.01
CA PRO A 267 2.65 -2.21 -9.00
C PRO A 267 2.28 -1.78 -7.57
N ALA A 268 2.33 -0.47 -7.28
CA ALA A 268 1.78 0.06 -6.04
C ALA A 268 0.25 0.07 -6.05
N PHE A 269 -0.33 0.26 -7.25
CA PHE A 269 -1.77 0.24 -7.54
C PHE A 269 -1.97 -0.14 -9.01
N PRO A 270 -3.14 -0.66 -9.43
CA PRO A 270 -3.33 -1.14 -10.80
C PRO A 270 -3.41 -0.04 -11.87
N THR A 271 -3.61 1.22 -11.49
CA THR A 271 -3.70 2.35 -12.44
C THR A 271 -2.80 3.51 -12.00
N PRO A 272 -2.42 4.43 -12.89
CA PRO A 272 -2.01 5.76 -12.49
C PRO A 272 -3.17 6.55 -11.86
N ALA A 273 -2.95 7.83 -11.51
CA ALA A 273 -4.00 8.69 -10.97
C ALA A 273 -5.21 8.74 -11.91
N PHE A 274 -6.41 8.57 -11.37
CA PHE A 274 -7.68 8.52 -12.09
C PHE A 274 -8.56 9.74 -11.76
N PRO A 275 -9.61 10.05 -12.56
CA PRO A 275 -10.53 11.16 -12.31
C PRO A 275 -11.19 11.05 -10.93
N HIS A 276 -11.50 12.20 -10.33
CA HIS A 276 -12.25 12.25 -9.08
C HIS A 276 -13.63 11.60 -9.22
N ASP A 277 -14.01 10.78 -8.25
CA ASP A 277 -15.38 10.25 -8.11
C ASP A 277 -15.92 10.64 -6.72
N PRO A 278 -16.77 11.68 -6.64
CA PRO A 278 -17.32 12.16 -5.37
C PRO A 278 -18.53 11.36 -4.89
N SER A 279 -18.93 10.30 -5.59
CA SER A 279 -20.10 9.48 -5.21
C SER A 279 -19.97 8.98 -3.77
N PRO A 280 -20.96 9.16 -2.89
CA PRO A 280 -20.84 8.78 -1.48
C PRO A 280 -20.89 7.27 -1.24
N ASP A 281 -21.43 6.49 -2.18
CA ASP A 281 -21.53 5.03 -2.08
C ASP A 281 -20.32 4.36 -2.74
N PHE A 282 -19.29 4.08 -1.95
CA PHE A 282 -18.07 3.38 -2.41
C PHE A 282 -18.35 2.03 -3.09
N ALA A 283 -19.43 1.36 -2.69
CA ALA A 283 -19.77 0.06 -3.26
C ALA A 283 -20.32 0.16 -4.68
N ARG A 284 -20.71 1.35 -5.13
CA ARG A 284 -21.17 1.62 -6.49
C ARG A 284 -20.09 2.20 -7.39
N ARG A 285 -19.00 2.68 -6.80
CA ARG A 285 -17.88 3.20 -7.59
C ARG A 285 -17.19 2.08 -8.36
N ALA A 286 -16.75 2.39 -9.55
CA ALA A 286 -15.95 1.52 -10.38
C ALA A 286 -14.68 2.25 -10.83
N LEU A 287 -13.57 1.53 -10.91
CA LEU A 287 -12.35 2.01 -11.51
C LEU A 287 -12.18 1.34 -12.87
N ALA A 288 -12.02 2.13 -13.92
CA ALA A 288 -11.74 1.58 -15.24
C ALA A 288 -10.26 1.16 -15.34
N VAL A 289 -10.04 -0.10 -15.67
CA VAL A 289 -8.71 -0.65 -15.99
C VAL A 289 -8.78 -1.19 -17.41
N ASN A 290 -8.01 -0.63 -18.32
CA ASN A 290 -8.05 -0.97 -19.76
C ASN A 290 -9.47 -0.90 -20.38
N GLY A 291 -10.29 0.04 -19.92
CA GLY A 291 -11.67 0.19 -20.36
C GLY A 291 -12.70 -0.70 -19.65
N GLU A 292 -12.24 -1.66 -18.86
CA GLU A 292 -13.11 -2.58 -18.12
C GLU A 292 -13.36 -2.07 -16.68
N PRO A 293 -14.61 -2.03 -16.20
CA PRO A 293 -14.93 -1.58 -14.87
C PRO A 293 -14.53 -2.63 -13.82
N GLN A 294 -13.69 -2.22 -12.87
CA GLN A 294 -13.30 -3.02 -11.69
C GLN A 294 -14.00 -2.49 -10.43
N PRO A 295 -14.38 -3.35 -9.48
CA PRO A 295 -14.92 -2.90 -8.20
C PRO A 295 -13.92 -1.97 -7.50
N TYR A 296 -14.32 -0.74 -7.21
CA TYR A 296 -13.44 0.30 -6.67
C TYR A 296 -12.65 -0.14 -5.42
N LEU A 297 -13.33 -0.65 -4.39
CA LEU A 297 -12.66 -1.18 -3.21
C LEU A 297 -11.94 -2.52 -3.47
N GLY A 298 -12.33 -3.24 -4.52
CA GLY A 298 -11.69 -4.49 -4.92
C GLY A 298 -10.25 -4.28 -5.38
N THR A 299 -9.95 -3.12 -5.97
CA THR A 299 -8.60 -2.80 -6.46
C THR A 299 -7.55 -2.70 -5.33
N LEU A 300 -7.96 -2.42 -4.08
CA LEU A 300 -7.08 -2.44 -2.91
C LEU A 300 -6.61 -3.85 -2.53
N LEU A 301 -7.39 -4.86 -2.92
CA LEU A 301 -7.14 -6.24 -2.51
C LEU A 301 -6.05 -6.93 -3.33
N GLY A 302 -5.67 -6.34 -4.47
CA GLY A 302 -4.62 -6.86 -5.35
C GLY A 302 -3.22 -6.46 -4.88
N TRP A 303 -2.59 -5.57 -5.65
CA TRP A 303 -1.19 -5.18 -5.47
C TRP A 303 -0.86 -4.57 -4.10
N PRO A 304 -1.66 -3.64 -3.53
CA PRO A 304 -1.38 -3.10 -2.20
C PRO A 304 -1.38 -4.17 -1.10
N ALA A 305 -2.20 -5.22 -1.26
CA ALA A 305 -2.32 -6.30 -0.28
C ALA A 305 -1.10 -7.23 -0.23
N LEU A 306 -0.22 -7.24 -1.23
CA LEU A 306 0.94 -8.13 -1.25
C LEU A 306 1.84 -7.93 -0.02
N SER A 307 2.27 -6.70 0.26
CA SER A 307 3.00 -6.42 1.50
C SER A 307 2.07 -6.28 2.70
N GLY A 308 0.87 -5.69 2.51
CA GLY A 308 -0.07 -5.37 3.57
C GLY A 308 -0.51 -6.56 4.39
N LEU A 309 -1.03 -7.62 3.74
CA LEU A 309 -1.50 -8.83 4.43
C LEU A 309 -0.42 -9.45 5.30
N SER A 310 0.76 -9.62 4.75
CA SER A 310 1.86 -10.34 5.42
C SER A 310 2.71 -9.45 6.32
N SER A 311 2.26 -8.22 6.61
CA SER A 311 2.94 -7.29 7.51
C SER A 311 4.35 -6.89 7.05
N LEU A 312 4.65 -7.05 5.76
CA LEU A 312 5.96 -6.77 5.18
C LEU A 312 6.16 -5.28 4.92
N PRO A 313 7.41 -4.81 4.91
CA PRO A 313 7.71 -3.46 4.45
C PRO A 313 7.43 -3.34 2.95
N GLY A 314 6.86 -2.21 2.56
CA GLY A 314 6.57 -1.88 1.17
C GLY A 314 6.92 -0.43 0.86
N THR A 315 7.86 -0.20 -0.06
CA THR A 315 8.27 1.14 -0.45
C THR A 315 7.76 1.46 -1.85
N ALA A 316 6.94 2.50 -2.00
CA ALA A 316 6.65 3.06 -3.31
C ALA A 316 7.81 3.97 -3.74
N ALA A 317 8.27 3.78 -4.97
CA ALA A 317 9.29 4.62 -5.60
C ALA A 317 8.76 5.21 -6.90
N PRO A 318 8.99 6.50 -7.20
CA PRO A 318 8.68 7.08 -8.49
C PRO A 318 9.64 6.54 -9.55
N VAL A 319 9.08 6.12 -10.68
CA VAL A 319 9.84 5.50 -11.78
C VAL A 319 9.53 6.18 -13.13
N GLY A 320 9.42 7.50 -13.12
CA GLY A 320 9.12 8.29 -14.31
C GLY A 320 7.61 8.42 -14.56
N PHE A 321 7.22 8.44 -15.83
CA PHE A 321 5.88 8.81 -16.25
C PHE A 321 5.30 7.75 -17.20
N THR A 322 3.97 7.61 -17.15
CA THR A 322 3.23 6.92 -18.20
C THR A 322 3.24 7.73 -19.50
N ARG A 323 2.90 7.13 -20.63
CA ARG A 323 2.76 7.84 -21.92
C ARG A 323 1.78 9.01 -21.88
N ASP A 324 0.85 9.01 -20.92
CA ASP A 324 -0.13 10.08 -20.73
C ASP A 324 0.38 11.20 -19.80
N GLY A 325 1.65 11.16 -19.39
CA GLY A 325 2.32 12.19 -18.59
C GLY A 325 1.99 12.15 -17.08
N LEU A 326 1.33 11.10 -16.59
CA LEU A 326 1.09 10.91 -15.17
C LEU A 326 2.25 10.17 -14.51
N PRO A 327 2.59 10.46 -13.25
CA PRO A 327 3.61 9.72 -12.53
C PRO A 327 3.30 8.21 -12.49
N ALA A 328 4.33 7.42 -12.68
CA ALA A 328 4.33 5.98 -12.47
C ALA A 328 5.12 5.65 -11.21
N GLY A 329 4.57 4.77 -10.39
CA GLY A 329 5.24 4.27 -9.18
C GLY A 329 5.30 2.77 -9.17
N ILE A 330 6.41 2.23 -8.67
CA ILE A 330 6.60 0.81 -8.39
C ILE A 330 6.64 0.57 -6.89
N GLN A 331 6.12 -0.55 -6.43
CA GLN A 331 6.24 -1.00 -5.05
C GLN A 331 7.40 -1.99 -4.92
N VAL A 332 8.28 -1.75 -3.97
CA VAL A 332 9.34 -2.66 -3.54
C VAL A 332 8.89 -3.33 -2.25
N VAL A 333 8.61 -4.63 -2.29
CA VAL A 333 8.29 -5.44 -1.11
C VAL A 333 9.56 -6.09 -0.59
N GLY A 334 9.92 -5.79 0.66
CA GLY A 334 11.09 -6.33 1.32
C GLY A 334 10.77 -7.44 2.32
N PRO A 335 11.78 -8.17 2.83
CA PRO A 335 11.63 -9.13 3.91
C PRO A 335 11.16 -8.44 5.20
N PHE A 336 10.43 -9.19 6.03
CA PHE A 336 9.93 -8.69 7.31
C PHE A 336 11.07 -8.21 8.22
N LEU A 337 10.94 -6.99 8.75
CA LEU A 337 11.94 -6.28 9.56
C LEU A 337 13.24 -5.90 8.83
N GLU A 338 13.26 -6.01 7.50
CA GLU A 338 14.37 -5.52 6.68
C GLU A 338 13.95 -4.26 5.89
N ASP A 339 13.29 -3.33 6.55
CA ASP A 339 12.75 -2.10 5.97
C ASP A 339 13.80 -1.30 5.19
N ARG A 340 15.03 -1.26 5.70
CA ARG A 340 16.15 -0.58 5.05
C ARG A 340 16.56 -1.24 3.73
N THR A 341 16.35 -2.55 3.58
CA THR A 341 16.54 -3.25 2.29
C THR A 341 15.52 -2.77 1.27
N ALA A 342 14.22 -2.70 1.65
CA ALA A 342 13.17 -2.22 0.75
C ALA A 342 13.37 -0.76 0.33
N ILE A 343 13.75 0.12 1.26
CA ILE A 343 14.05 1.54 0.99
C ILE A 343 15.26 1.68 0.07
N HIS A 344 16.33 0.91 0.31
CA HIS A 344 17.54 0.98 -0.49
C HIS A 344 17.33 0.45 -1.92
N VAL A 345 16.59 -0.65 -2.09
CA VAL A 345 16.20 -1.11 -3.43
C VAL A 345 15.36 -0.05 -4.14
N ALA A 346 14.40 0.59 -3.45
CA ALA A 346 13.59 1.67 -4.00
C ALA A 346 14.44 2.86 -4.47
N LYS A 347 15.51 3.21 -3.73
CA LYS A 347 16.50 4.21 -4.14
C LYS A 347 17.15 3.81 -5.46
N LEU A 348 17.74 2.61 -5.51
CA LEU A 348 18.48 2.14 -6.68
C LEU A 348 17.59 2.01 -7.92
N VAL A 349 16.34 1.59 -7.75
CA VAL A 349 15.34 1.57 -8.83
C VAL A 349 15.06 2.97 -9.35
N ALA A 350 14.84 3.94 -8.46
CA ALA A 350 14.57 5.32 -8.84
C ALA A 350 15.80 6.01 -9.46
N ASP A 351 17.00 5.71 -9.00
CA ASP A 351 18.26 6.24 -9.56
C ASP A 351 18.43 5.82 -11.04
N VAL A 352 17.93 4.65 -11.42
CA VAL A 352 17.96 4.14 -12.80
C VAL A 352 16.79 4.69 -13.64
N SER A 353 15.60 4.81 -13.05
CA SER A 353 14.33 5.00 -13.76
C SER A 353 13.73 6.42 -13.64
N GLY A 354 14.46 7.38 -13.05
CA GLY A 354 14.13 8.81 -13.08
C GLY A 354 13.81 9.47 -11.73
N GLY A 355 13.40 8.74 -10.70
CA GLY A 355 13.18 9.29 -9.35
C GLY A 355 12.13 10.40 -9.24
N TYR A 356 12.26 11.22 -8.19
CA TYR A 356 11.38 12.36 -7.96
C TYR A 356 11.66 13.48 -8.96
N VAL A 357 10.58 13.98 -9.55
CA VAL A 357 10.58 15.21 -10.37
C VAL A 357 9.55 16.17 -9.76
N ARG A 358 9.84 17.46 -9.74
CA ARG A 358 8.90 18.47 -9.25
C ARG A 358 7.77 18.67 -10.26
N PRO A 359 6.51 18.74 -9.83
CA PRO A 359 5.38 19.00 -10.71
C PRO A 359 5.50 20.37 -11.40
N PRO A 360 4.99 20.53 -12.64
CA PRO A 360 4.97 21.81 -13.32
C PRO A 360 4.07 22.83 -12.60
N GLY A 361 4.45 24.13 -12.64
CA GLY A 361 3.64 25.21 -12.05
C GLY A 361 3.65 25.27 -10.51
N VAL A 362 4.56 24.57 -9.87
CA VAL A 362 4.82 24.66 -8.43
C VAL A 362 6.18 25.33 -8.25
N ASP A 363 6.21 26.61 -7.87
CA ASP A 363 7.42 27.40 -7.65
C ASP A 363 8.03 27.18 -6.26
#